data_853ce14cddfcd27a2cbbb5fe2202daff
#
_entry.id   853ce14cddfcd27a2cbbb5fe2202daff
#
_cell.length_a   1.000
_cell.length_b   1.000
_cell.length_c   1.000
_cell.angle_alpha   90.00
_cell.angle_beta   90.00
_cell.angle_gamma   90.00
#
_symmetry.space_group_name_H-M   'P 1'
#
loop_
_entity.id
_entity.type
_entity.pdbx_description
1 polymer ?
#
loop_
_entity_poly.entity_id
_entity_poly.type
_entity_poly.pdbx_seq_one_letter_code
_entity_poly.pdbx_strand_id
1 'polypeptide(L)'
;MMRIGFLRAATVGATLAVGLSSLMLAGADPVADRQAVMKEVGQSMKDAAGINSAATFDAAKAKSIMGKVAADAKKAAGLFPAGSGTDAKTLAAAKIWEDNADFTKRMNELATLATAAGGAADVATYGPAFKAVGATCKSCHDIYRKKPS
;
A
#
# COMPACT_ATOMS: atom_id res chain seq x y z
N MET A 1 -18.57 75.18 36.07
CA MET A 1 -17.28 74.42 36.31
C MET A 1 -17.61 72.96 36.44
N MET A 2 -17.35 72.20 35.35
CA MET A 2 -17.75 70.80 35.20
C MET A 2 -16.48 69.89 35.26
N ARG A 3 -16.38 69.08 36.30
CA ARG A 3 -15.25 68.14 36.48
C ARG A 3 -15.60 66.85 35.80
N ILE A 4 -14.86 66.49 34.74
CA ILE A 4 -14.97 65.22 34.03
C ILE A 4 -14.06 64.23 34.72
N GLY A 5 -14.65 63.18 35.34
CA GLY A 5 -13.93 62.06 35.91
C GLY A 5 -13.56 61.03 34.87
N PHE A 6 -12.26 60.73 34.78
CA PHE A 6 -11.74 59.69 33.93
C PHE A 6 -11.90 58.31 34.60
N LEU A 7 -12.78 57.46 34.07
CA LEU A 7 -12.79 56.02 34.44
C LEU A 7 -11.64 55.33 33.68
N ARG A 8 -10.72 54.78 34.44
CA ARG A 8 -9.73 53.84 33.92
C ARG A 8 -10.35 52.43 33.83
N ALA A 9 -10.57 51.95 32.58
CA ALA A 9 -10.93 50.57 32.36
C ALA A 9 -9.65 49.69 32.38
N ALA A 10 -9.59 48.76 33.34
CA ALA A 10 -8.54 47.76 33.42
C ALA A 10 -8.94 46.58 32.50
N THR A 11 -8.23 46.40 31.39
CA THR A 11 -8.38 45.23 30.53
C THR A 11 -7.57 44.07 31.11
N VAL A 12 -8.26 43.09 31.65
CA VAL A 12 -7.68 41.78 32.00
C VAL A 12 -7.49 40.97 30.74
N GLY A 13 -6.26 40.83 30.28
CA GLY A 13 -5.89 39.98 29.20
C GLY A 13 -5.86 38.50 29.62
N ALA A 14 -6.87 37.73 29.23
CA ALA A 14 -6.87 36.28 29.36
C ALA A 14 -6.03 35.68 28.22
N THR A 15 -4.79 35.27 28.50
CA THR A 15 -3.98 34.49 27.60
C THR A 15 -4.49 33.06 27.59
N LEU A 16 -5.23 32.66 26.53
CA LEU A 16 -5.51 31.27 26.23
C LEU A 16 -4.21 30.61 25.76
N ALA A 17 -3.57 29.81 26.60
CA ALA A 17 -2.55 28.88 26.21
C ALA A 17 -3.22 27.73 25.46
N VAL A 18 -3.18 27.78 24.11
CA VAL A 18 -3.55 26.66 23.25
C VAL A 18 -2.43 25.63 23.37
N GLY A 19 -2.64 24.63 24.25
CA GLY A 19 -1.79 23.46 24.33
C GLY A 19 -1.90 22.68 23.02
N LEU A 20 -0.88 22.74 22.16
CA LEU A 20 -0.71 21.80 21.07
C LEU A 20 -0.45 20.42 21.69
N SER A 21 -1.51 19.66 21.90
CA SER A 21 -1.39 18.22 22.12
C SER A 21 -0.87 17.61 20.82
N SER A 22 0.45 17.40 20.76
CA SER A 22 1.05 16.57 19.72
C SER A 22 0.45 15.17 19.87
N LEU A 23 -0.58 14.85 19.06
CA LEU A 23 -0.94 13.47 18.82
C LEU A 23 0.32 12.81 18.24
N MET A 24 1.05 12.08 19.08
CA MET A 24 2.00 11.08 18.59
C MET A 24 1.16 10.04 17.83
N LEU A 25 1.07 10.16 16.51
CA LEU A 25 0.72 9.04 15.67
C LEU A 25 1.72 7.95 16.02
N ALA A 26 1.23 6.85 16.62
CA ALA A 26 2.03 5.64 16.74
C ALA A 26 2.61 5.37 15.35
N GLY A 27 3.93 5.46 15.24
CA GLY A 27 4.61 5.37 13.95
C GLY A 27 4.21 4.09 13.27
N ALA A 28 3.63 4.18 12.05
CA ALA A 28 3.36 3.02 11.23
C ALA A 28 4.65 2.20 11.12
N ASP A 29 4.58 0.90 11.40
CA ASP A 29 5.70 -0.02 11.18
C ASP A 29 5.71 -0.42 9.69
N PRO A 30 6.52 0.24 8.85
CA PRO A 30 6.49 -0.02 7.41
C PRO A 30 6.94 -1.45 7.09
N VAL A 31 7.65 -2.13 7.98
CA VAL A 31 8.06 -3.54 7.79
C VAL A 31 6.85 -4.44 8.02
N ALA A 32 6.11 -4.25 9.11
CA ALA A 32 4.90 -5.01 9.38
C ALA A 32 3.83 -4.75 8.32
N ASP A 33 3.63 -3.49 7.93
CA ASP A 33 2.62 -3.10 6.95
C ASP A 33 2.86 -3.74 5.58
N ARG A 34 4.10 -3.69 5.05
CA ARG A 34 4.41 -4.33 3.77
C ARG A 34 4.33 -5.85 3.82
N GLN A 35 4.69 -6.48 4.95
CA GLN A 35 4.53 -7.91 5.14
C GLN A 35 3.04 -8.31 5.16
N ALA A 36 2.20 -7.53 5.83
CA ALA A 36 0.75 -7.74 5.84
C ALA A 36 0.16 -7.64 4.43
N VAL A 37 0.47 -6.59 3.69
CA VAL A 37 0.01 -6.42 2.30
C VAL A 37 0.48 -7.56 1.40
N MET A 38 1.75 -7.98 1.49
CA MET A 38 2.25 -9.09 0.67
C MET A 38 1.60 -10.43 1.03
N LYS A 39 1.23 -10.64 2.30
CA LYS A 39 0.45 -11.80 2.72
C LYS A 39 -0.96 -11.77 2.12
N GLU A 40 -1.61 -10.61 2.10
CA GLU A 40 -2.93 -10.43 1.49
C GLU A 40 -2.89 -10.67 -0.02
N VAL A 41 -1.89 -10.14 -0.73
CA VAL A 41 -1.66 -10.43 -2.15
C VAL A 41 -1.47 -11.93 -2.39
N GLY A 42 -0.65 -12.59 -1.55
CA GLY A 42 -0.42 -14.03 -1.65
C GLY A 42 -1.70 -14.86 -1.45
N GLN A 43 -2.58 -14.47 -0.53
CA GLN A 43 -3.88 -15.11 -0.35
C GLN A 43 -4.80 -14.87 -1.55
N SER A 44 -4.90 -13.63 -2.02
CA SER A 44 -5.69 -13.29 -3.21
C SER A 44 -5.23 -14.06 -4.45
N MET A 45 -3.92 -14.29 -4.62
CA MET A 45 -3.41 -15.09 -5.74
C MET A 45 -3.77 -16.58 -5.63
N LYS A 46 -3.87 -17.15 -4.40
CA LYS A 46 -4.38 -18.51 -4.20
C LYS A 46 -5.87 -18.61 -4.54
N ASP A 47 -6.66 -17.64 -4.09
CA ASP A 47 -8.10 -17.58 -4.38
C ASP A 47 -8.32 -17.44 -5.89
N ALA A 48 -7.52 -16.62 -6.56
CA ALA A 48 -7.51 -16.43 -8.01
C ALA A 48 -7.18 -17.72 -8.78
N ALA A 49 -6.23 -18.51 -8.28
CA ALA A 49 -5.90 -19.82 -8.85
C ALA A 49 -7.10 -20.79 -8.74
N GLY A 50 -7.87 -20.73 -7.65
CA GLY A 50 -9.05 -21.57 -7.41
C GLY A 50 -10.21 -21.36 -8.40
N ILE A 51 -10.24 -20.21 -9.09
CA ILE A 51 -11.25 -19.93 -10.13
C ILE A 51 -10.70 -20.06 -11.56
N ASN A 52 -9.48 -20.53 -11.74
CA ASN A 52 -8.83 -20.62 -13.05
C ASN A 52 -9.13 -21.93 -13.80
N SER A 53 -10.43 -22.30 -13.87
CA SER A 53 -10.89 -23.43 -14.69
C SER A 53 -12.30 -23.17 -15.21
N ALA A 54 -12.70 -23.83 -16.30
CA ALA A 54 -14.03 -23.67 -16.88
C ALA A 54 -15.17 -24.03 -15.91
N ALA A 55 -14.92 -24.94 -14.96
CA ALA A 55 -15.89 -25.38 -13.97
C ALA A 55 -16.06 -24.40 -12.80
N THR A 56 -15.03 -23.57 -12.50
CA THR A 56 -14.97 -22.72 -11.31
C THR A 56 -14.90 -21.22 -11.62
N PHE A 57 -14.73 -20.86 -12.91
CA PHE A 57 -14.59 -19.46 -13.32
C PHE A 57 -15.88 -18.67 -13.01
N ASP A 58 -15.68 -17.53 -12.40
CA ASP A 58 -16.70 -16.54 -12.08
C ASP A 58 -16.13 -15.15 -12.31
N ALA A 59 -16.65 -14.44 -13.29
CA ALA A 59 -16.17 -13.11 -13.67
C ALA A 59 -16.29 -12.08 -12.55
N ALA A 60 -17.35 -12.17 -11.71
CA ALA A 60 -17.51 -11.27 -10.57
C ALA A 60 -16.44 -11.53 -9.50
N LYS A 61 -16.14 -12.80 -9.22
CA LYS A 61 -15.05 -13.20 -8.33
C LYS A 61 -13.69 -12.80 -8.89
N ALA A 62 -13.44 -13.01 -10.18
CA ALA A 62 -12.21 -12.58 -10.85
C ALA A 62 -12.00 -11.07 -10.68
N LYS A 63 -13.04 -10.27 -10.94
CA LYS A 63 -13.00 -8.80 -10.75
C LYS A 63 -12.71 -8.42 -9.30
N SER A 64 -13.36 -9.04 -8.35
CA SER A 64 -13.20 -8.75 -6.92
C SER A 64 -11.78 -9.10 -6.45
N ILE A 65 -11.31 -10.32 -6.72
CA ILE A 65 -10.01 -10.82 -6.26
C ILE A 65 -8.87 -10.05 -6.92
N MET A 66 -8.91 -9.89 -8.23
CA MET A 66 -7.85 -9.18 -8.97
C MET A 66 -7.88 -7.68 -8.70
N GLY A 67 -9.05 -7.09 -8.44
CA GLY A 67 -9.18 -5.71 -7.97
C GLY A 67 -8.49 -5.48 -6.63
N LYS A 68 -8.59 -6.45 -5.70
CA LYS A 68 -7.85 -6.42 -4.44
C LYS A 68 -6.34 -6.49 -4.68
N VAL A 69 -5.86 -7.41 -5.53
CA VAL A 69 -4.43 -7.48 -5.89
C VAL A 69 -3.93 -6.15 -6.45
N ALA A 70 -4.71 -5.51 -7.33
CA ALA A 70 -4.35 -4.22 -7.91
C ALA A 70 -4.26 -3.09 -6.85
N ALA A 71 -5.22 -3.04 -5.92
CA ALA A 71 -5.22 -2.07 -4.83
C ALA A 71 -4.04 -2.29 -3.88
N ASP A 72 -3.78 -3.54 -3.50
CA ASP A 72 -2.68 -3.92 -2.61
C ASP A 72 -1.31 -3.63 -3.25
N ALA A 73 -1.16 -3.83 -4.56
CA ALA A 73 0.07 -3.47 -5.28
C ALA A 73 0.33 -1.96 -5.23
N LYS A 74 -0.69 -1.13 -5.46
CA LYS A 74 -0.58 0.33 -5.34
C LYS A 74 -0.23 0.76 -3.92
N LYS A 75 -0.89 0.17 -2.91
CA LYS A 75 -0.60 0.44 -1.50
C LYS A 75 0.84 0.06 -1.16
N ALA A 76 1.29 -1.12 -1.59
CA ALA A 76 2.63 -1.62 -1.30
C ALA A 76 3.73 -0.70 -1.84
N ALA A 77 3.55 -0.05 -2.98
CA ALA A 77 4.54 0.88 -3.55
C ALA A 77 4.96 1.99 -2.56
N GLY A 78 4.04 2.44 -1.68
CA GLY A 78 4.29 3.47 -0.69
C GLY A 78 4.88 2.99 0.64
N LEU A 79 5.07 1.66 0.84
CA LEU A 79 5.49 1.08 2.12
C LEU A 79 7.00 0.87 2.25
N PHE A 80 7.80 1.54 1.42
CA PHE A 80 9.27 1.44 1.43
C PHE A 80 9.94 2.81 1.62
N PRO A 81 9.64 3.53 2.72
CA PRO A 81 10.29 4.81 2.99
C PRO A 81 11.80 4.62 3.19
N ALA A 82 12.57 5.69 2.99
CA ALA A 82 14.02 5.69 3.22
C ALA A 82 14.34 5.20 4.64
N GLY A 83 15.38 4.39 4.78
CA GLY A 83 15.82 3.84 6.07
C GLY A 83 15.05 2.59 6.54
N SER A 84 13.90 2.24 5.96
CA SER A 84 13.13 1.05 6.39
C SER A 84 13.69 -0.29 5.89
N GLY A 85 14.84 -0.30 5.24
CA GLY A 85 15.51 -1.50 4.74
C GLY A 85 16.49 -2.16 5.71
N THR A 86 16.79 -1.51 6.84
CA THR A 86 17.84 -1.96 7.79
C THR A 86 17.33 -2.92 8.86
N ASP A 87 16.02 -3.07 9.02
CA ASP A 87 15.42 -4.00 9.99
C ASP A 87 15.76 -5.45 9.62
N ALA A 88 16.25 -6.22 10.60
CA ALA A 88 16.60 -7.64 10.43
C ALA A 88 15.39 -8.52 10.05
N LYS A 89 14.16 -8.07 10.38
CA LYS A 89 12.91 -8.78 10.04
C LYS A 89 12.50 -8.61 8.59
N THR A 90 13.10 -7.66 7.86
CA THR A 90 12.71 -7.40 6.47
C THR A 90 13.42 -8.32 5.48
N LEU A 91 12.65 -8.87 4.53
CA LEU A 91 13.17 -9.54 3.34
C LEU A 91 13.31 -8.58 2.15
N ALA A 92 13.07 -7.28 2.32
CA ALA A 92 13.30 -6.30 1.28
C ALA A 92 14.81 -6.20 0.98
N ALA A 93 15.17 -6.28 -0.30
CA ALA A 93 16.56 -6.12 -0.72
C ALA A 93 16.89 -4.61 -0.81
N ALA A 94 18.16 -4.26 -0.58
CA ALA A 94 18.65 -2.87 -0.68
C ALA A 94 18.35 -2.25 -2.06
N LYS A 95 18.28 -3.07 -3.08
CA LYS A 95 17.98 -2.69 -4.47
C LYS A 95 16.70 -1.87 -4.62
N ILE A 96 15.72 -2.03 -3.72
CA ILE A 96 14.48 -1.23 -3.70
C ILE A 96 14.77 0.26 -3.56
N TRP A 97 15.75 0.62 -2.71
CA TRP A 97 16.12 2.02 -2.44
C TRP A 97 17.18 2.55 -3.41
N GLU A 98 17.99 1.66 -3.99
CA GLU A 98 18.96 1.99 -5.04
C GLU A 98 18.27 2.33 -6.37
N ASP A 99 17.17 1.62 -6.69
CA ASP A 99 16.42 1.75 -7.94
C ASP A 99 14.91 1.80 -7.67
N ASN A 100 14.51 2.79 -6.87
CA ASN A 100 13.12 2.96 -6.46
C ASN A 100 12.18 3.25 -7.65
N ALA A 101 12.68 3.87 -8.71
CA ALA A 101 11.90 4.16 -9.91
C ALA A 101 11.46 2.87 -10.62
N ASP A 102 12.39 1.90 -10.85
CA ASP A 102 12.04 0.61 -11.44
C ASP A 102 11.16 -0.21 -10.50
N PHE A 103 11.44 -0.21 -9.19
CA PHE A 103 10.58 -0.86 -8.20
C PHE A 103 9.14 -0.35 -8.28
N THR A 104 8.94 0.97 -8.24
CA THR A 104 7.62 1.59 -8.31
C THR A 104 6.91 1.29 -9.63
N LYS A 105 7.65 1.34 -10.76
CA LYS A 105 7.14 0.97 -12.07
C LYS A 105 6.58 -0.46 -12.08
N ARG A 106 7.31 -1.43 -11.51
CA ARG A 106 6.88 -2.84 -11.42
C ARG A 106 5.64 -3.03 -10.56
N MET A 107 5.52 -2.29 -9.46
CA MET A 107 4.32 -2.32 -8.63
C MET A 107 3.10 -1.79 -9.38
N ASN A 108 3.27 -0.72 -10.18
CA ASN A 108 2.22 -0.18 -11.02
C ASN A 108 1.86 -1.13 -12.19
N GLU A 109 2.84 -1.81 -12.77
CA GLU A 109 2.63 -2.84 -13.79
C GLU A 109 1.82 -4.01 -13.23
N LEU A 110 2.16 -4.52 -12.03
CA LEU A 110 1.38 -5.53 -11.33
C LEU A 110 -0.07 -5.09 -11.15
N ALA A 111 -0.31 -3.85 -10.72
CA ALA A 111 -1.65 -3.31 -10.55
C ALA A 111 -2.44 -3.26 -11.87
N THR A 112 -1.76 -2.87 -12.97
CA THR A 112 -2.36 -2.82 -14.30
C THR A 112 -2.73 -4.21 -14.81
N LEU A 113 -1.82 -5.17 -14.70
CA LEU A 113 -2.05 -6.57 -15.13
C LEU A 113 -3.15 -7.24 -14.29
N ALA A 114 -3.18 -6.99 -12.97
CA ALA A 114 -4.24 -7.51 -12.11
C ALA A 114 -5.61 -6.91 -12.48
N THR A 115 -5.66 -5.61 -12.79
CA THR A 115 -6.89 -4.95 -13.27
C THR A 115 -7.38 -5.58 -14.58
N ALA A 116 -6.47 -5.83 -15.52
CA ALA A 116 -6.79 -6.48 -16.78
C ALA A 116 -7.31 -7.91 -16.58
N ALA A 117 -6.67 -8.71 -15.72
CA ALA A 117 -7.13 -10.05 -15.37
C ALA A 117 -8.52 -10.04 -14.72
N GLY A 118 -8.81 -9.05 -13.88
CA GLY A 118 -10.14 -8.86 -13.27
C GLY A 118 -11.24 -8.47 -14.25
N GLY A 119 -10.87 -7.97 -15.45
CA GLY A 119 -11.79 -7.64 -16.53
C GLY A 119 -12.15 -8.81 -17.46
N ALA A 120 -11.57 -10.00 -17.24
CA ALA A 120 -11.80 -11.16 -18.09
C ALA A 120 -13.26 -11.64 -18.01
N ALA A 121 -13.87 -11.92 -19.17
CA ALA A 121 -15.25 -12.39 -19.26
C ALA A 121 -15.37 -13.92 -19.14
N ASP A 122 -14.30 -14.64 -19.40
CA ASP A 122 -14.24 -16.10 -19.40
C ASP A 122 -12.85 -16.64 -18.98
N VAL A 123 -12.76 -17.95 -18.80
CA VAL A 123 -11.50 -18.59 -18.38
C VAL A 123 -10.43 -18.54 -19.46
N ALA A 124 -10.81 -18.48 -20.74
CA ALA A 124 -9.87 -18.47 -21.86
C ALA A 124 -9.08 -17.14 -21.88
N THR A 125 -9.72 -16.05 -21.55
CA THR A 125 -9.09 -14.72 -21.37
C THR A 125 -8.46 -14.56 -19.98
N TYR A 126 -9.05 -15.13 -18.93
CA TYR A 126 -8.53 -15.04 -17.56
C TYR A 126 -7.21 -15.79 -17.39
N GLY A 127 -7.09 -17.02 -17.85
CA GLY A 127 -5.92 -17.88 -17.62
C GLY A 127 -4.60 -17.24 -18.05
N PRO A 128 -4.46 -16.78 -19.30
CA PRO A 128 -3.26 -16.07 -19.75
C PRO A 128 -2.98 -14.79 -18.95
N ALA A 129 -4.01 -13.99 -18.63
CA ALA A 129 -3.87 -12.76 -17.83
C ALA A 129 -3.42 -13.06 -16.41
N PHE A 130 -4.00 -14.07 -15.75
CA PHE A 130 -3.59 -14.54 -14.42
C PHE A 130 -2.13 -15.02 -14.41
N LYS A 131 -1.71 -15.77 -15.45
CA LYS A 131 -0.32 -16.21 -15.61
C LYS A 131 0.65 -15.01 -15.72
N ALA A 132 0.28 -13.96 -16.45
CA ALA A 132 1.08 -12.73 -16.54
C ALA A 132 1.25 -12.05 -15.19
N VAL A 133 0.17 -11.95 -14.37
CA VAL A 133 0.26 -11.45 -12.99
C VAL A 133 1.26 -12.27 -12.18
N GLY A 134 1.18 -13.61 -12.23
CA GLY A 134 2.11 -14.48 -11.52
C GLY A 134 3.57 -14.31 -11.94
N ALA A 135 3.82 -14.14 -13.25
CA ALA A 135 5.17 -13.90 -13.78
C ALA A 135 5.76 -12.59 -13.25
N THR A 136 4.95 -11.53 -13.13
CA THR A 136 5.38 -10.24 -12.57
C THR A 136 5.78 -10.37 -11.11
N CYS A 137 5.03 -11.14 -10.31
CA CYS A 137 5.39 -11.43 -8.92
C CYS A 137 6.77 -12.07 -8.81
N LYS A 138 7.03 -13.08 -9.64
CA LYS A 138 8.32 -13.78 -9.65
C LYS A 138 9.47 -12.86 -10.05
N SER A 139 9.36 -12.16 -11.17
CA SER A 139 10.42 -11.29 -11.69
C SER A 139 10.77 -10.15 -10.75
N CYS A 140 9.79 -9.60 -10.04
CA CYS A 140 10.01 -8.57 -9.01
C CYS A 140 10.76 -9.17 -7.79
N HIS A 141 10.31 -10.31 -7.27
CA HIS A 141 10.91 -10.95 -6.11
C HIS A 141 12.34 -11.47 -6.39
N ASP A 142 12.66 -11.85 -7.63
CA ASP A 142 14.02 -12.26 -8.00
C ASP A 142 15.04 -11.11 -7.83
N ILE A 143 14.60 -9.84 -7.91
CA ILE A 143 15.44 -8.64 -7.84
C ILE A 143 15.35 -7.97 -6.46
N TYR A 144 14.13 -7.80 -5.95
CA TYR A 144 13.83 -6.92 -4.83
C TYR A 144 13.56 -7.64 -3.51
N ARG A 145 13.61 -8.97 -3.47
CA ARG A 145 13.44 -9.77 -2.26
C ARG A 145 14.72 -10.55 -1.95
N LYS A 146 15.20 -10.43 -0.70
CA LYS A 146 16.27 -11.30 -0.19
C LYS A 146 15.81 -12.77 -0.21
N LYS A 147 16.70 -13.68 -0.55
CA LYS A 147 16.44 -15.11 -0.35
C LYS A 147 16.35 -15.40 1.14
N PRO A 148 15.39 -16.21 1.60
CA PRO A 148 15.41 -16.71 2.97
C PRO A 148 16.73 -17.48 3.21
N SER A 149 17.38 -17.16 4.32
CA SER A 149 18.56 -17.90 4.81
C SER A 149 18.13 -19.25 5.37
#